data_3e27e89613dedb1d3ac5cd6e7d2bdac8
#
_entry.id   3e27e89613dedb1d3ac5cd6e7d2bdac8
#
_cell.length_a   1.000
_cell.length_b   1.000
_cell.length_c   1.000
_cell.angle_alpha   90.00
_cell.angle_beta   90.00
_cell.angle_gamma   90.00
#
_symmetry.space_group_name_H-M   'P 1'
#
loop_
_entity.id
_entity.type
_entity.pdbx_description
1 polymer ?
#
loop_
_entity_poly.entity_id
_entity_poly.type
_entity_poly.pdbx_seq_one_letter_code
_entity_poly.pdbx_strand_id
1 'polypeptide(L)'
;MTETARAFHKARGRRGHFWERRYRSCLVEEDTYALAALRYLDRNPVRAGLVDDPTTYPWSSCAAYALGTPNQVITFHPSYLALSPYGKVRRRHYATLLAPSEDPRADARDPRWSTQRAVGSPTFMAPYVPRRGRRRIGIMPSQNQEVRP
;
A
#
# COMPACT_ATOMS: atom_id res chain seq x y z
N MET A 1 18.80 4.49 -14.85
CA MET A 1 19.19 4.15 -13.45
C MET A 1 19.46 5.48 -12.75
N THR A 2 18.83 5.73 -11.59
CA THR A 2 19.00 6.99 -10.83
C THR A 2 20.42 7.08 -10.24
N GLU A 3 20.90 8.30 -9.98
CA GLU A 3 22.22 8.53 -9.33
C GLU A 3 22.33 7.80 -8.00
N THR A 4 21.27 7.81 -7.20
CA THR A 4 21.19 7.10 -5.92
C THR A 4 21.47 5.61 -6.08
N ALA A 5 20.88 4.96 -7.09
CA ALA A 5 21.10 3.54 -7.34
C ALA A 5 22.57 3.26 -7.75
N ARG A 6 23.19 4.17 -8.53
CA ARG A 6 24.61 4.05 -8.91
C ARG A 6 25.53 4.21 -7.69
N ALA A 7 25.28 5.22 -6.86
CA ALA A 7 26.05 5.47 -5.65
C ALA A 7 25.98 4.28 -4.68
N PHE A 8 24.78 3.74 -4.45
CA PHE A 8 24.58 2.57 -3.61
C PHE A 8 25.33 1.33 -4.13
N HIS A 9 25.21 1.04 -5.43
CA HIS A 9 25.91 -0.10 -6.03
C HIS A 9 27.43 0.06 -5.96
N LYS A 10 27.95 1.27 -6.23
CA LYS A 10 29.37 1.58 -6.11
C LYS A 10 29.87 1.39 -4.67
N ALA A 11 29.14 1.92 -3.69
CA ALA A 11 29.54 1.82 -2.28
C ALA A 11 29.52 0.39 -1.73
N ARG A 12 28.70 -0.49 -2.29
CA ARG A 12 28.54 -1.88 -1.82
C ARG A 12 29.08 -2.94 -2.75
N GLY A 13 29.78 -2.56 -3.82
CA GLY A 13 30.34 -3.49 -4.80
C GLY A 13 29.31 -4.38 -5.50
N ARG A 14 28.01 -3.94 -5.53
CA ARG A 14 26.91 -4.70 -6.11
C ARG A 14 26.68 -4.32 -7.57
N ARG A 15 26.14 -5.30 -8.33
CA ARG A 15 25.71 -5.11 -9.73
C ARG A 15 24.25 -5.56 -9.86
N GLY A 16 23.54 -5.07 -10.88
CA GLY A 16 22.17 -5.47 -11.17
C GLY A 16 21.13 -4.38 -10.89
N HIS A 17 19.87 -4.77 -10.71
CA HIS A 17 18.80 -3.84 -10.42
C HIS A 17 18.82 -3.42 -8.94
N PHE A 18 18.62 -2.12 -8.68
CA PHE A 18 18.47 -1.60 -7.31
C PHE A 18 17.15 -2.06 -6.67
N TRP A 19 16.09 -2.12 -7.46
CA TRP A 19 14.78 -2.61 -7.06
C TRP A 19 14.53 -3.97 -7.72
N GLU A 20 14.11 -4.94 -6.96
CA GLU A 20 13.81 -6.28 -7.48
C GLU A 20 12.66 -6.27 -8.49
N ARG A 21 11.65 -5.41 -8.26
CA ARG A 21 10.45 -5.32 -9.11
C ARG A 21 9.90 -3.89 -9.13
N ARG A 22 9.03 -3.61 -10.11
CA ARG A 22 8.22 -2.38 -10.10
C ARG A 22 7.29 -2.40 -8.89
N TYR A 23 7.06 -1.22 -8.29
CA TYR A 23 6.02 -1.07 -7.28
C TYR A 23 4.67 -1.52 -7.84
N ARG A 24 3.84 -2.02 -6.98
CA ARG A 24 2.43 -2.34 -7.27
C ARG A 24 1.57 -1.43 -6.41
N SER A 25 0.53 -0.89 -7.01
CA SER A 25 -0.50 -0.12 -6.33
C SER A 25 -1.83 -0.84 -6.45
N CYS A 26 -2.60 -0.79 -5.40
CA CYS A 26 -3.97 -1.26 -5.36
C CYS A 26 -4.83 -0.13 -4.79
N LEU A 27 -5.92 0.19 -5.45
CA LEU A 27 -6.92 1.10 -4.92
C LEU A 27 -7.69 0.37 -3.82
N VAL A 28 -7.88 1.04 -2.71
CA VAL A 28 -8.63 0.50 -1.57
C VAL A 28 -9.85 1.38 -1.38
N GLU A 29 -11.03 0.75 -1.33
CA GLU A 29 -12.27 1.48 -1.01
C GLU A 29 -12.16 2.08 0.39
N GLU A 30 -12.61 3.30 0.54
CA GLU A 30 -12.68 3.97 1.84
C GLU A 30 -13.56 3.17 2.82
N ASP A 31 -13.72 3.65 4.02
CA ASP A 31 -14.47 3.03 5.11
C ASP A 31 -13.81 1.75 5.64
N THR A 32 -14.45 0.60 5.44
CA THR A 32 -14.06 -0.67 6.07
C THR A 32 -12.68 -1.16 5.63
N TYR A 33 -12.35 -1.02 4.35
CA TYR A 33 -11.10 -1.54 3.79
C TYR A 33 -9.90 -0.65 4.12
N ALA A 34 -10.09 0.66 4.22
CA ALA A 34 -9.01 1.59 4.54
C ALA A 34 -8.48 1.37 5.97
N LEU A 35 -9.36 1.17 6.95
CA LEU A 35 -8.95 0.89 8.33
C LEU A 35 -8.23 -0.46 8.44
N ALA A 36 -8.68 -1.49 7.71
CA ALA A 36 -8.00 -2.77 7.66
C ALA A 36 -6.59 -2.65 7.04
N ALA A 37 -6.44 -1.85 5.98
CA ALA A 37 -5.15 -1.58 5.37
C ALA A 37 -4.21 -0.80 6.31
N LEU A 38 -4.71 0.22 7.00
CA LEU A 38 -3.95 0.97 8.01
C LEU A 38 -3.49 0.06 9.15
N ARG A 39 -4.39 -0.75 9.69
CA ARG A 39 -4.06 -1.75 10.71
C ARG A 39 -2.96 -2.70 10.25
N TYR A 40 -3.09 -3.23 9.02
CA TYR A 40 -2.07 -4.11 8.44
C TYR A 40 -0.71 -3.43 8.35
N LEU A 41 -0.65 -2.17 7.86
CA LEU A 41 0.59 -1.41 7.71
C LEU A 41 1.24 -1.14 9.07
N ASP A 42 0.46 -0.69 10.05
CA ASP A 42 0.96 -0.33 11.36
C ASP A 42 1.39 -1.56 12.21
N ARG A 43 0.77 -2.72 11.98
CA ARG A 43 1.20 -3.98 12.62
C ARG A 43 2.31 -4.72 11.87
N ASN A 44 2.69 -4.25 10.69
CA ASN A 44 3.73 -4.91 9.88
C ASN A 44 5.08 -5.05 10.61
N PRO A 45 5.59 -4.05 11.36
CA PRO A 45 6.83 -4.19 12.12
C PRO A 45 6.77 -5.28 13.19
N VAL A 46 5.63 -5.44 13.88
CA VAL A 46 5.42 -6.52 14.85
C VAL A 46 5.45 -7.89 14.17
N ARG A 47 4.77 -8.03 13.04
CA ARG A 47 4.78 -9.27 12.25
C ARG A 47 6.15 -9.62 11.69
N ALA A 48 6.99 -8.62 11.43
CA ALA A 48 8.36 -8.80 10.99
C ALA A 48 9.34 -9.07 12.16
N GLY A 49 8.85 -9.09 13.40
CA GLY A 49 9.67 -9.30 14.58
C GLY A 49 10.64 -8.15 14.88
N LEU A 50 10.34 -6.94 14.38
CA LEU A 50 11.20 -5.77 14.59
C LEU A 50 10.92 -5.07 15.93
N VAL A 51 9.68 -5.12 16.40
CA VAL A 51 9.21 -4.57 17.68
C VAL A 51 8.06 -5.43 18.21
N ASP A 52 7.83 -5.39 19.51
CA ASP A 52 6.69 -6.06 20.16
C ASP A 52 5.43 -5.19 20.16
N ASP A 53 5.59 -3.89 20.30
CA ASP A 53 4.51 -2.89 20.26
C ASP A 53 4.63 -2.04 18.97
N PRO A 54 3.58 -2.02 18.11
CA PRO A 54 3.64 -1.27 16.86
C PRO A 54 3.81 0.24 17.05
N THR A 55 3.43 0.79 18.22
CA THR A 55 3.56 2.22 18.52
C THR A 55 5.00 2.64 18.78
N THR A 56 5.89 1.70 19.05
CA THR A 56 7.31 1.97 19.32
C THR A 56 8.17 2.00 18.05
N TYR A 57 7.62 1.58 16.90
CA TYR A 57 8.36 1.60 15.64
C TYR A 57 8.42 3.00 15.04
N PRO A 58 9.60 3.64 14.97
CA PRO A 58 9.71 5.07 14.63
C PRO A 58 9.41 5.39 13.15
N TRP A 59 9.42 4.38 12.28
CA TRP A 59 9.26 4.54 10.84
C TRP A 59 7.84 4.18 10.36
N SER A 60 6.85 4.24 11.24
CA SER A 60 5.43 4.04 10.91
C SER A 60 4.57 5.23 11.33
N SER A 61 3.33 5.24 10.85
CA SER A 61 2.29 6.19 11.26
C SER A 61 1.65 5.83 12.60
N CYS A 62 1.91 4.66 13.14
CA CYS A 62 1.21 4.06 14.27
C CYS A 62 1.14 4.98 15.50
N ALA A 63 2.27 5.55 15.92
CA ALA A 63 2.33 6.44 17.09
C ALA A 63 1.47 7.70 16.91
N ALA A 64 1.39 8.25 15.70
CA ALA A 64 0.54 9.41 15.42
C ALA A 64 -0.94 9.05 15.50
N TYR A 65 -1.35 7.92 14.92
CA TYR A 65 -2.74 7.44 14.93
C TYR A 65 -3.19 6.97 16.31
N ALA A 66 -2.38 6.18 17.02
CA ALA A 66 -2.77 5.56 18.29
C ALA A 66 -2.52 6.44 19.51
N LEU A 67 -1.40 7.17 19.53
CA LEU A 67 -0.99 7.98 20.68
C LEU A 67 -1.21 9.49 20.47
N GLY A 68 -1.30 9.92 19.21
CA GLY A 68 -1.39 11.33 18.86
C GLY A 68 -0.04 12.03 18.88
N THR A 69 1.05 11.28 18.72
CA THR A 69 2.39 11.83 18.60
C THR A 69 2.46 12.77 17.40
N PRO A 70 2.90 14.02 17.56
CA PRO A 70 3.00 14.97 16.46
C PRO A 70 3.93 14.44 15.36
N ASN A 71 3.47 14.52 14.11
CA ASN A 71 4.28 14.16 12.96
C ASN A 71 3.87 15.03 11.76
N GLN A 72 4.83 15.79 11.22
CA GLN A 72 4.59 16.74 10.12
C GLN A 72 4.33 16.08 8.77
N VAL A 73 4.69 14.82 8.60
CA VAL A 73 4.57 14.10 7.33
C VAL A 73 3.20 13.41 7.19
N ILE A 74 2.53 13.15 8.32
CA ILE A 74 1.31 12.35 8.33
C ILE A 74 0.08 13.23 8.15
N THR A 75 -0.70 12.93 7.12
CA THR A 75 -2.08 13.40 6.97
C THR A 75 -3.02 12.27 7.37
N PHE A 76 -3.91 12.54 8.33
CA PHE A 76 -4.85 11.53 8.80
C PHE A 76 -5.88 11.16 7.73
N HIS A 77 -6.08 9.87 7.55
CA HIS A 77 -7.05 9.33 6.60
C HIS A 77 -8.49 9.68 7.01
N PRO A 78 -9.40 10.00 6.06
CA PRO A 78 -10.80 10.30 6.37
C PRO A 78 -11.49 9.24 7.22
N SER A 79 -11.32 7.95 6.90
CA SER A 79 -11.91 6.83 7.67
C SER A 79 -11.42 6.78 9.12
N TYR A 80 -10.18 7.21 9.41
CA TYR A 80 -9.71 7.36 10.78
C TYR A 80 -10.41 8.56 11.47
N LEU A 81 -10.54 9.68 10.77
CA LEU A 81 -11.20 10.86 11.31
C LEU A 81 -12.67 10.58 11.62
N ALA A 82 -13.34 9.73 10.83
CA ALA A 82 -14.71 9.29 11.01
C ALA A 82 -14.94 8.40 12.25
N LEU A 83 -13.88 7.78 12.81
CA LEU A 83 -14.03 6.98 14.04
C LEU A 83 -14.59 7.77 15.22
N SER A 84 -14.30 9.06 15.33
CA SER A 84 -14.88 9.96 16.33
C SER A 84 -14.49 11.42 16.04
N PRO A 85 -15.36 12.40 16.30
CA PRO A 85 -15.00 13.81 16.27
C PRO A 85 -13.98 14.17 17.36
N TYR A 86 -13.97 13.41 18.45
CA TYR A 86 -13.09 13.67 19.60
C TYR A 86 -11.76 12.92 19.45
N GLY A 87 -10.64 13.64 19.34
CA GLY A 87 -9.31 13.07 19.12
C GLY A 87 -8.90 11.98 20.12
N LYS A 88 -9.21 12.18 21.42
CA LYS A 88 -8.90 11.20 22.48
C LYS A 88 -9.69 9.89 22.30
N VAL A 89 -10.96 9.99 21.93
CA VAL A 89 -11.82 8.83 21.69
C VAL A 89 -11.38 8.10 20.43
N ARG A 90 -11.11 8.85 19.37
CA ARG A 90 -10.61 8.32 18.08
C ARG A 90 -9.34 7.50 18.24
N ARG A 91 -8.36 8.02 19.00
CA ARG A 91 -7.13 7.28 19.32
C ARG A 91 -7.41 5.97 20.07
N ARG A 92 -8.32 5.99 21.04
CA ARG A 92 -8.73 4.78 21.76
C ARG A 92 -9.34 3.75 20.83
N HIS A 93 -10.27 4.15 19.95
CA HIS A 93 -10.85 3.25 18.97
C HIS A 93 -9.78 2.66 18.04
N TYR A 94 -8.84 3.49 17.59
CA TYR A 94 -7.76 3.00 16.74
C TYR A 94 -6.82 2.03 17.49
N ALA A 95 -6.48 2.32 18.72
CA ALA A 95 -5.68 1.42 19.55
C ALA A 95 -6.39 0.06 19.76
N THR A 96 -7.71 0.05 19.90
CA THR A 96 -8.49 -1.21 19.94
C THR A 96 -8.38 -1.98 18.62
N LEU A 97 -8.40 -1.29 17.47
CA LEU A 97 -8.19 -1.93 16.16
C LEU A 97 -6.78 -2.53 16.02
N LEU A 98 -5.77 -1.93 16.66
CA LEU A 98 -4.39 -2.45 16.64
C LEU A 98 -4.17 -3.64 17.57
N ALA A 99 -5.08 -3.93 18.49
CA ALA A 99 -4.94 -5.05 19.40
C ALA A 99 -4.73 -6.38 18.63
N PRO A 100 -3.93 -7.30 19.19
CA PRO A 100 -3.81 -8.65 18.64
C PRO A 100 -5.20 -9.26 18.40
N SER A 101 -5.38 -9.90 17.27
CA SER A 101 -6.60 -10.64 16.98
C SER A 101 -6.40 -12.11 17.32
N GLU A 102 -7.42 -12.75 17.85
CA GLU A 102 -7.43 -14.20 18.04
C GLU A 102 -7.47 -14.93 16.68
N ASP A 103 -7.98 -14.29 15.63
CA ASP A 103 -7.91 -14.81 14.27
C ASP A 103 -6.56 -14.42 13.60
N PRO A 104 -5.69 -15.40 13.34
CA PRO A 104 -4.42 -15.16 12.65
C PRO A 104 -4.59 -14.53 11.26
N ARG A 105 -5.77 -14.70 10.64
CA ARG A 105 -6.07 -14.13 9.31
C ARG A 105 -6.32 -12.63 9.38
N ALA A 106 -6.74 -12.09 10.53
CA ALA A 106 -6.98 -10.66 10.69
C ALA A 106 -5.69 -9.84 10.57
N ASP A 107 -4.54 -10.43 10.89
CA ASP A 107 -3.22 -9.82 10.73
C ASP A 107 -2.54 -10.20 9.41
N ALA A 108 -3.13 -11.12 8.63
CA ALA A 108 -2.57 -11.52 7.37
C ALA A 108 -2.73 -10.42 6.31
N ARG A 109 -1.72 -10.32 5.43
CA ARG A 109 -1.84 -9.49 4.24
C ARG A 109 -2.96 -10.02 3.36
N ASP A 110 -3.91 -9.18 3.00
CA ASP A 110 -4.88 -9.55 1.97
C ASP A 110 -4.16 -9.79 0.63
N PRO A 111 -4.16 -11.02 0.09
CA PRO A 111 -3.46 -11.34 -1.15
C PRO A 111 -3.98 -10.50 -2.33
N ARG A 112 -5.21 -9.98 -2.27
CA ARG A 112 -5.80 -9.12 -3.28
C ARG A 112 -5.02 -7.83 -3.49
N TRP A 113 -4.37 -7.28 -2.45
CA TRP A 113 -3.55 -6.06 -2.56
C TRP A 113 -2.34 -6.21 -3.50
N SER A 114 -1.89 -7.43 -3.77
CA SER A 114 -0.79 -7.69 -4.71
C SER A 114 -1.24 -8.22 -6.06
N THR A 115 -2.46 -8.68 -6.17
CA THR A 115 -2.97 -9.34 -7.38
C THR A 115 -4.02 -8.53 -8.12
N GLN A 116 -4.77 -7.68 -7.42
CA GLN A 116 -5.86 -6.89 -7.97
C GLN A 116 -5.48 -5.40 -8.11
N ARG A 117 -6.21 -4.68 -8.97
CA ARG A 117 -6.07 -3.24 -9.15
C ARG A 117 -6.85 -2.44 -8.11
N ALA A 118 -7.90 -3.04 -7.57
CA ALA A 118 -8.76 -2.46 -6.55
C ALA A 118 -9.27 -3.53 -5.60
N VAL A 119 -9.54 -3.15 -4.35
CA VAL A 119 -10.15 -3.98 -3.31
C VAL A 119 -11.24 -3.17 -2.64
N GLY A 120 -12.43 -3.74 -2.59
CA GLY A 120 -13.61 -3.09 -2.05
C GLY A 120 -14.86 -3.89 -2.36
N SER A 121 -16.01 -3.24 -2.27
CA SER A 121 -17.31 -3.77 -2.66
C SER A 121 -17.36 -4.12 -4.17
N PRO A 122 -18.24 -5.00 -4.60
CA PRO A 122 -18.42 -5.31 -6.01
C PRO A 122 -18.67 -4.08 -6.88
N THR A 123 -19.41 -3.11 -6.36
CA THR A 123 -19.73 -1.86 -7.05
C THR A 123 -18.48 -1.01 -7.24
N PHE A 124 -17.67 -0.85 -6.19
CA PHE A 124 -16.38 -0.13 -6.27
C PHE A 124 -15.40 -0.81 -7.23
N MET A 125 -15.34 -2.13 -7.21
CA MET A 125 -14.41 -2.91 -8.03
C MET A 125 -14.79 -2.99 -9.50
N ALA A 126 -16.05 -2.84 -9.85
CA ALA A 126 -16.57 -3.05 -11.22
C ALA A 126 -15.79 -2.31 -12.32
N PRO A 127 -15.37 -1.03 -12.16
CA PRO A 127 -14.60 -0.31 -13.16
C PRO A 127 -13.16 -0.84 -13.35
N TYR A 128 -12.61 -1.52 -12.34
CA TYR A 128 -11.21 -1.95 -12.30
C TYR A 128 -11.01 -3.41 -12.69
N VAL A 129 -12.10 -4.18 -12.80
CA VAL A 129 -12.05 -5.55 -13.30
C VAL A 129 -11.71 -5.53 -14.78
N PRO A 130 -10.65 -6.22 -15.23
CA PRO A 130 -10.32 -6.28 -16.65
C PRO A 130 -11.50 -6.86 -17.42
N ARG A 131 -12.05 -6.12 -18.37
CA ARG A 131 -13.04 -6.66 -19.30
C ARG A 131 -12.37 -7.78 -20.07
N ARG A 132 -12.81 -9.04 -19.87
CA ARG A 132 -12.40 -10.17 -20.71
C ARG A 132 -12.73 -9.81 -22.15
N GLY A 133 -11.71 -9.61 -23.02
CA GLY A 133 -11.95 -9.53 -24.45
C GLY A 133 -11.39 -8.36 -25.23
N ARG A 134 -10.50 -7.50 -24.73
CA ARG A 134 -9.67 -6.70 -25.64
C ARG A 134 -8.37 -7.46 -25.92
N ARG A 135 -8.37 -8.26 -27.01
CA ARG A 135 -7.15 -8.63 -27.72
C ARG A 135 -6.36 -7.33 -27.95
N ARG A 136 -5.08 -7.33 -27.61
CA ARG A 136 -4.15 -6.31 -28.11
C ARG A 136 -4.33 -6.27 -29.63
N ILE A 137 -4.86 -5.18 -30.15
CA ILE A 137 -4.75 -4.88 -31.57
C ILE A 137 -3.25 -4.72 -31.75
N GLY A 138 -2.62 -5.70 -32.43
CA GLY A 138 -1.22 -5.61 -32.84
C GLY A 138 -1.12 -4.36 -33.70
N ILE A 139 -0.16 -3.50 -33.35
CA ILE A 139 0.26 -2.41 -34.23
C ILE A 139 0.81 -3.11 -35.46
N MET A 140 0.07 -3.06 -36.58
CA MET A 140 0.59 -3.46 -37.87
C MET A 140 1.81 -2.60 -38.18
N PRO A 141 2.94 -3.18 -38.63
CA PRO A 141 4.03 -2.37 -39.14
C PRO A 141 3.55 -1.62 -40.37
N SER A 142 3.76 -0.30 -40.43
CA SER A 142 3.52 0.53 -41.59
C SER A 142 4.35 -0.02 -42.76
N GLN A 143 3.66 -0.46 -43.83
CA GLN A 143 4.34 -0.73 -45.06
C GLN A 143 4.78 0.61 -45.67
N ASN A 144 6.09 0.88 -45.57
CA ASN A 144 6.74 1.89 -46.38
C ASN A 144 6.62 1.45 -47.84
N GLN A 145 5.73 2.09 -48.62
CA GLN A 145 5.80 2.05 -50.05
C GLN A 145 7.00 2.89 -50.48
N GLU A 146 8.05 2.20 -50.90
CA GLU A 146 9.11 2.79 -51.71
C GLU A 146 8.50 3.25 -53.05
N VAL A 147 8.44 4.56 -53.23
CA VAL A 147 8.29 5.16 -54.56
C VAL A 147 9.71 5.33 -55.11
N ARG A 148 10.09 4.55 -56.07
CA ARG A 148 11.26 4.79 -56.91
C ARG A 148 10.87 5.51 -58.20
N PRO A 149 11.79 6.34 -58.72
CA PRO A 149 11.57 7.30 -59.82
C PRO A 149 11.29 6.68 -61.17
#